data_91a5235013050b16ec25f56d347e97f3
#
_entry.id   91a5235013050b16ec25f56d347e97f3
#
_cell.length_a   1.000
_cell.length_b   1.000
_cell.length_c   1.000
_cell.angle_alpha   90.00
_cell.angle_beta   90.00
_cell.angle_gamma   90.00
#
_symmetry.space_group_name_H-M   'P 1'
#
loop_
_entity.id
_entity.type
_entity.pdbx_description
1 polymer ?
#
loop_
_entity_poly.entity_id
_entity_poly.type
_entity_poly.pdbx_seq_one_letter_code
_entity_poly.pdbx_strand_id
1 'polypeptide(L)'
;MLTVKKRPSKLTSTFKKVTRPGNALHQDNSKKAVTSLNFSQLLGALNDNVFKFLTIFLLIDITGATQSSGILFWIGVVYVLPFLLFSSLGGTLADRFSKQKLIIYLKLLEVFVMALGIPAYYFKSPFACYSIVFLMSAQSALFGPPKYSIIPELVTEDKISKTNGLITSSTYIAIILGSMVATMIRQISGNNFIIGAIACTVIAVIGFVFSLGIPPVERQNQKRKMNPIVVQEIYRTLSYAKKSPLFLLAVLGSSFFLFIGAFIQLNIIPYAMNTLNISDAGGGYLFSATSIGIVLGSYLGGKSNKGTLTLGLSGIACCFISLFFILLPLVSFSLSLTIICLVMLGFSGGLFVVPLDSYIQTHAPKEKRGEVIACVNFLSFCGVLLAPILLYLLSGTLKLSNGIGFIVTGIINFIFFGYMMKKTSSVFFYTVAKKLLYPFLNLQFYPLSFDIRKTSGLVARFRGIMPTLLIFGLSPKIQMTLLTHKKPWYAFSLRLFKNIHIIESGHSPLIPLLSFKNKLQTKKEEGMLECLMLTKSFYREHEGSIEFKTGLEKLRACCDFITLESSRKFKRSIKRPWKLLQTAIRLNAH
;
A
#
# COMPACT_ATOMS: atom_id res chain seq x y z
N MET A 1 59.10 -22.13 -30.82
CA MET A 1 57.90 -21.66 -31.52
C MET A 1 56.81 -22.67 -31.33
N LEU A 2 55.93 -22.43 -30.34
CA LEU A 2 54.68 -23.19 -30.11
C LEU A 2 53.63 -22.20 -29.69
N THR A 3 52.72 -21.89 -30.60
CA THR A 3 51.63 -20.97 -30.48
C THR A 3 50.50 -21.63 -29.68
N VAL A 4 50.23 -21.13 -28.48
CA VAL A 4 49.06 -21.52 -27.65
C VAL A 4 47.87 -20.69 -28.08
N LYS A 5 46.91 -21.31 -28.78
CA LYS A 5 45.58 -20.77 -29.05
C LYS A 5 44.78 -20.62 -27.75
N LYS A 6 44.55 -19.39 -27.31
CA LYS A 6 43.53 -19.07 -26.27
C LYS A 6 42.14 -19.34 -26.81
N ARG A 7 41.41 -20.31 -26.22
CA ARG A 7 39.97 -20.45 -26.38
C ARG A 7 39.27 -19.35 -25.57
N PRO A 8 38.25 -18.66 -26.08
CA PRO A 8 37.45 -17.73 -25.30
C PRO A 8 36.56 -18.52 -24.37
N SER A 9 36.62 -18.21 -23.08
CA SER A 9 35.74 -18.74 -22.04
C SER A 9 34.31 -18.25 -22.26
N LYS A 10 33.41 -19.16 -22.62
CA LYS A 10 31.94 -18.98 -22.64
C LYS A 10 31.41 -18.98 -21.21
N LEU A 11 31.53 -17.88 -20.47
CA LEU A 11 30.93 -17.75 -19.11
C LEU A 11 30.54 -16.31 -18.78
N THR A 12 30.13 -15.52 -19.80
CA THR A 12 29.57 -14.17 -19.56
C THR A 12 28.31 -13.92 -20.39
N SER A 13 27.35 -14.86 -20.37
CA SER A 13 26.07 -14.66 -21.08
C SER A 13 24.86 -15.28 -20.41
N THR A 14 24.76 -15.21 -19.08
CA THR A 14 23.57 -15.78 -18.38
C THR A 14 22.92 -14.79 -17.41
N PHE A 15 23.02 -13.49 -17.65
CA PHE A 15 22.12 -12.48 -17.11
C PHE A 15 21.63 -11.53 -18.20
N LYS A 16 21.29 -12.05 -19.37
CA LYS A 16 20.30 -11.38 -20.21
C LYS A 16 18.98 -11.47 -19.44
N LYS A 17 18.52 -10.31 -18.93
CA LYS A 17 17.09 -10.10 -18.62
C LYS A 17 16.29 -10.85 -19.69
N VAL A 18 15.61 -11.91 -19.29
CA VAL A 18 14.56 -12.51 -20.10
C VAL A 18 13.38 -11.55 -20.02
N THR A 19 13.50 -10.40 -20.63
CA THR A 19 12.39 -9.66 -21.17
C THR A 19 12.00 -10.40 -22.45
N ARG A 20 11.24 -11.51 -22.30
CA ARG A 20 10.38 -11.91 -23.40
C ARG A 20 9.43 -10.75 -23.58
N PRO A 21 9.30 -10.16 -24.77
CA PRO A 21 8.18 -9.31 -25.10
C PRO A 21 6.96 -10.25 -25.18
N GLY A 22 6.33 -10.51 -24.03
CA GLY A 22 4.91 -10.77 -24.04
C GLY A 22 4.32 -9.53 -24.67
N ASN A 23 3.54 -9.69 -25.75
CA ASN A 23 2.92 -8.66 -26.56
C ASN A 23 2.51 -7.46 -25.70
N ALA A 24 3.45 -6.52 -25.50
CA ALA A 24 3.11 -5.21 -24.97
C ALA A 24 2.24 -4.61 -26.07
N LEU A 25 0.94 -4.54 -25.83
CA LEU A 25 0.02 -3.80 -26.66
C LEU A 25 0.69 -2.46 -27.00
N HIS A 26 0.68 -2.06 -28.26
CA HIS A 26 1.20 -0.76 -28.69
C HIS A 26 0.77 0.28 -27.68
N GLN A 27 1.61 1.26 -27.37
CA GLN A 27 1.44 2.17 -26.22
C GLN A 27 0.07 2.86 -26.20
N ASP A 28 -0.54 3.09 -27.37
CA ASP A 28 -1.88 3.66 -27.53
C ASP A 28 -2.99 2.65 -27.19
N ASN A 29 -2.83 1.38 -27.53
CA ASN A 29 -3.80 0.34 -27.17
C ASN A 29 -3.81 0.09 -25.65
N SER A 30 -2.65 0.20 -24.98
CA SER A 30 -2.57 0.09 -23.52
C SER A 30 -3.31 1.23 -22.80
N LYS A 31 -3.21 2.48 -23.29
CA LYS A 31 -3.95 3.61 -22.72
C LYS A 31 -5.46 3.42 -22.88
N LYS A 32 -5.93 3.07 -24.07
CA LYS A 32 -7.35 2.80 -24.35
C LYS A 32 -7.88 1.69 -23.45
N ALA A 33 -7.15 0.57 -23.31
CA ALA A 33 -7.50 -0.55 -22.45
C ALA A 33 -7.67 -0.15 -20.98
N VAL A 34 -6.71 0.61 -20.43
CA VAL A 34 -6.78 1.12 -19.05
C VAL A 34 -7.93 2.09 -18.87
N THR A 35 -8.17 2.96 -19.83
CA THR A 35 -9.29 3.92 -19.80
C THR A 35 -10.62 3.18 -19.81
N SER A 36 -10.81 2.20 -20.70
CA SER A 36 -12.02 1.37 -20.77
C SER A 36 -12.27 0.60 -19.47
N LEU A 37 -11.25 -0.04 -18.93
CA LEU A 37 -11.34 -0.74 -17.63
C LEU A 37 -11.69 0.23 -16.51
N ASN A 38 -11.04 1.40 -16.46
CA ASN A 38 -11.26 2.38 -15.40
C ASN A 38 -12.66 3.00 -15.45
N PHE A 39 -13.17 3.37 -16.64
CA PHE A 39 -14.54 3.88 -16.76
C PHE A 39 -15.58 2.81 -16.47
N SER A 40 -15.40 1.59 -16.96
CA SER A 40 -16.29 0.46 -16.64
C SER A 40 -16.40 0.19 -15.14
N GLN A 41 -15.27 0.20 -14.43
CA GLN A 41 -15.26 -0.03 -12.97
C GLN A 41 -15.73 1.20 -12.16
N LEU A 42 -15.43 2.44 -12.63
CA LEU A 42 -15.89 3.68 -11.99
C LEU A 42 -17.43 3.75 -12.02
N LEU A 43 -18.01 3.49 -13.19
CA LEU A 43 -19.46 3.48 -13.34
C LEU A 43 -20.12 2.37 -12.51
N GLY A 44 -19.49 1.18 -12.41
CA GLY A 44 -19.98 0.12 -11.54
C GLY A 44 -19.93 0.51 -10.05
N ALA A 45 -18.81 1.06 -9.59
CA ALA A 45 -18.69 1.51 -8.21
C ALA A 45 -19.66 2.66 -7.87
N LEU A 46 -19.87 3.58 -8.83
CA LEU A 46 -20.88 4.64 -8.73
C LEU A 46 -22.29 4.03 -8.60
N ASN A 47 -22.60 3.12 -9.50
CA ASN A 47 -23.89 2.45 -9.56
C ASN A 47 -24.22 1.68 -8.29
N ASP A 48 -23.27 0.88 -7.78
CA ASP A 48 -23.41 0.15 -6.52
C ASP A 48 -23.76 1.08 -5.34
N ASN A 49 -23.11 2.24 -5.27
CA ASN A 49 -23.38 3.20 -4.20
C ASN A 49 -24.70 3.94 -4.42
N VAL A 50 -25.03 4.36 -5.63
CA VAL A 50 -26.33 4.99 -5.94
C VAL A 50 -27.47 4.04 -5.57
N PHE A 51 -27.44 2.81 -6.08
CA PHE A 51 -28.48 1.81 -5.82
C PHE A 51 -28.63 1.49 -4.34
N LYS A 52 -27.50 1.30 -3.63
CA LYS A 52 -27.50 1.05 -2.18
C LYS A 52 -28.19 2.17 -1.40
N PHE A 53 -27.86 3.44 -1.68
CA PHE A 53 -28.48 4.57 -0.98
C PHE A 53 -29.95 4.75 -1.37
N LEU A 54 -30.34 4.57 -2.63
CA LEU A 54 -31.74 4.59 -3.06
C LEU A 54 -32.54 3.49 -2.35
N THR A 55 -31.98 2.28 -2.22
CA THR A 55 -32.61 1.20 -1.47
C THR A 55 -32.81 1.56 0.00
N ILE A 56 -31.81 2.18 0.65
CA ILE A 56 -31.93 2.66 2.03
C ILE A 56 -33.09 3.66 2.15
N PHE A 57 -33.13 4.65 1.27
CA PHE A 57 -34.17 5.68 1.28
C PHE A 57 -35.58 5.09 1.04
N LEU A 58 -35.72 4.16 0.07
CA LEU A 58 -36.97 3.47 -0.19
C LEU A 58 -37.45 2.65 1.02
N LEU A 59 -36.56 1.88 1.65
CA LEU A 59 -36.91 1.07 2.81
C LEU A 59 -37.32 1.94 4.00
N ILE A 60 -36.63 3.06 4.24
CA ILE A 60 -37.04 4.02 5.29
C ILE A 60 -38.40 4.63 4.97
N ASP A 61 -38.71 4.91 3.71
CA ASP A 61 -39.97 5.44 3.26
C ASP A 61 -41.13 4.45 3.48
N ILE A 62 -40.87 3.15 3.30
CA ILE A 62 -41.87 2.07 3.50
C ILE A 62 -42.11 1.75 4.99
N THR A 63 -41.03 1.64 5.79
CA THR A 63 -41.07 1.08 7.14
C THR A 63 -41.08 2.15 8.25
N GLY A 64 -40.77 3.41 7.88
CA GLY A 64 -40.69 4.54 8.81
C GLY A 64 -39.28 4.76 9.38
N ALA A 65 -39.00 6.01 9.77
CA ALA A 65 -37.69 6.45 10.25
C ALA A 65 -37.24 5.76 11.54
N THR A 66 -38.18 5.26 12.36
CA THR A 66 -37.88 4.55 13.61
C THR A 66 -37.13 3.25 13.42
N GLN A 67 -37.24 2.62 12.22
CA GLN A 67 -36.54 1.37 11.87
C GLN A 67 -35.25 1.60 11.10
N SER A 68 -34.82 2.83 10.89
CA SER A 68 -33.65 3.18 10.09
C SER A 68 -32.35 2.45 10.51
N SER A 69 -32.11 2.31 11.80
CA SER A 69 -30.94 1.59 12.33
C SER A 69 -30.92 0.11 11.93
N GLY A 70 -32.07 -0.56 11.97
CA GLY A 70 -32.22 -1.95 11.53
C GLY A 70 -32.00 -2.09 10.02
N ILE A 71 -32.54 -1.17 9.22
CA ILE A 71 -32.34 -1.14 7.76
C ILE A 71 -30.87 -1.00 7.42
N LEU A 72 -30.17 -0.04 8.02
CA LEU A 72 -28.74 0.19 7.80
C LEU A 72 -27.90 -1.04 8.17
N PHE A 73 -28.23 -1.69 9.29
CA PHE A 73 -27.56 -2.93 9.72
C PHE A 73 -27.74 -4.05 8.69
N TRP A 74 -28.98 -4.35 8.30
CA TRP A 74 -29.26 -5.44 7.37
C TRP A 74 -28.71 -5.18 5.97
N ILE A 75 -28.79 -3.95 5.46
CA ILE A 75 -28.15 -3.59 4.18
C ILE A 75 -26.64 -3.77 4.27
N GLY A 76 -26.02 -3.39 5.38
CA GLY A 76 -24.59 -3.60 5.61
C GLY A 76 -24.21 -5.08 5.57
N VAL A 77 -24.97 -5.94 6.26
CA VAL A 77 -24.75 -7.39 6.26
C VAL A 77 -24.96 -7.99 4.87
N VAL A 78 -26.07 -7.68 4.21
CA VAL A 78 -26.42 -8.18 2.88
C VAL A 78 -25.41 -7.73 1.83
N TYR A 79 -24.84 -6.53 1.97
CA TYR A 79 -23.80 -6.01 1.09
C TYR A 79 -22.45 -6.72 1.28
N VAL A 80 -22.04 -7.02 2.51
CA VAL A 80 -20.72 -7.60 2.82
C VAL A 80 -20.68 -9.12 2.62
N LEU A 81 -21.76 -9.81 2.95
CA LEU A 81 -21.83 -11.27 2.90
C LEU A 81 -21.43 -11.89 1.56
N PRO A 82 -21.88 -11.40 0.38
CA PRO A 82 -21.45 -11.95 -0.90
C PRO A 82 -19.96 -11.87 -1.16
N PHE A 83 -19.25 -10.83 -0.65
CA PHE A 83 -17.80 -10.75 -0.80
C PHE A 83 -17.07 -11.86 -0.06
N LEU A 84 -17.58 -12.30 1.08
CA LEU A 84 -17.01 -13.44 1.81
C LEU A 84 -17.32 -14.77 1.11
N LEU A 85 -18.51 -14.90 0.53
CA LEU A 85 -18.94 -16.15 -0.11
C LEU A 85 -18.32 -16.34 -1.51
N PHE A 86 -18.26 -15.27 -2.33
CA PHE A 86 -17.98 -15.38 -3.75
C PHE A 86 -16.59 -14.86 -4.18
N SER A 87 -15.80 -14.19 -3.30
CA SER A 87 -14.47 -13.70 -3.69
C SER A 87 -13.55 -14.81 -4.18
N SER A 88 -13.50 -15.97 -3.51
CA SER A 88 -12.67 -17.11 -3.92
C SER A 88 -13.11 -17.68 -5.26
N LEU A 89 -14.43 -17.78 -5.49
CA LEU A 89 -14.99 -18.20 -6.79
C LEU A 89 -14.55 -17.22 -7.90
N GLY A 90 -14.65 -15.91 -7.66
CA GLY A 90 -14.19 -14.87 -8.59
C GLY A 90 -12.72 -15.02 -8.96
N GLY A 91 -11.86 -15.34 -7.98
CA GLY A 91 -10.43 -15.61 -8.20
C GLY A 91 -10.18 -16.84 -9.08
N THR A 92 -10.88 -17.94 -8.80
CA THR A 92 -10.78 -19.18 -9.58
C THR A 92 -11.25 -18.98 -11.02
N LEU A 93 -12.36 -18.25 -11.21
CA LEU A 93 -12.87 -17.91 -12.54
C LEU A 93 -11.88 -17.01 -13.30
N ALA A 94 -11.27 -16.02 -12.63
CA ALA A 94 -10.30 -15.12 -13.24
C ALA A 94 -9.01 -15.84 -13.70
N ASP A 95 -8.59 -16.90 -13.01
CA ASP A 95 -7.43 -17.69 -13.41
C ASP A 95 -7.76 -18.71 -14.50
N ARG A 96 -8.99 -19.24 -14.52
CA ARG A 96 -9.42 -20.29 -15.48
C ARG A 96 -9.88 -19.73 -16.81
N PHE A 97 -10.58 -18.61 -16.82
CA PHE A 97 -11.17 -18.03 -18.02
C PHE A 97 -10.39 -16.78 -18.50
N SER A 98 -10.66 -16.35 -19.73
CA SER A 98 -10.17 -15.05 -20.20
C SER A 98 -10.75 -13.95 -19.32
N LYS A 99 -9.89 -13.20 -18.67
CA LYS A 99 -10.30 -12.13 -17.74
C LYS A 99 -11.14 -11.06 -18.43
N GLN A 100 -10.79 -10.73 -19.69
CA GLN A 100 -11.57 -9.79 -20.49
C GLN A 100 -13.00 -10.28 -20.71
N LYS A 101 -13.19 -11.55 -21.15
CA LYS A 101 -14.53 -12.12 -21.34
C LYS A 101 -15.31 -12.16 -20.04
N LEU A 102 -14.65 -12.56 -18.96
CA LEU A 102 -15.26 -12.61 -17.63
C LEU A 102 -15.73 -11.22 -17.16
N ILE A 103 -14.92 -10.18 -17.35
CA ILE A 103 -15.31 -8.80 -17.06
C ILE A 103 -16.55 -8.38 -17.85
N ILE A 104 -16.59 -8.69 -19.16
CA ILE A 104 -17.72 -8.35 -20.02
C ILE A 104 -19.00 -9.06 -19.56
N TYR A 105 -18.94 -10.37 -19.28
CA TYR A 105 -20.10 -11.13 -18.79
C TYR A 105 -20.59 -10.64 -17.42
N LEU A 106 -19.68 -10.29 -16.52
CA LEU A 106 -20.05 -9.75 -15.21
C LEU A 106 -20.67 -8.35 -15.34
N LYS A 107 -20.21 -7.53 -16.30
CA LYS A 107 -20.84 -6.24 -16.58
C LYS A 107 -22.22 -6.40 -17.25
N LEU A 108 -22.40 -7.38 -18.09
CA LEU A 108 -23.73 -7.74 -18.62
C LEU A 108 -24.66 -8.21 -17.48
N LEU A 109 -24.15 -9.05 -16.58
CA LEU A 109 -24.89 -9.48 -15.38
C LEU A 109 -25.33 -8.29 -14.52
N GLU A 110 -24.45 -7.27 -14.36
CA GLU A 110 -24.79 -6.02 -13.65
C GLU A 110 -26.00 -5.33 -14.27
N VAL A 111 -26.07 -5.23 -15.61
CA VAL A 111 -27.22 -4.67 -16.31
C VAL A 111 -28.52 -5.44 -15.96
N PHE A 112 -28.48 -6.76 -15.99
CA PHE A 112 -29.65 -7.58 -15.63
C PHE A 112 -30.07 -7.39 -14.17
N VAL A 113 -29.11 -7.37 -13.24
CA VAL A 113 -29.38 -7.17 -11.80
C VAL A 113 -30.01 -5.80 -11.56
N MET A 114 -29.47 -4.73 -12.19
CA MET A 114 -30.04 -3.39 -12.07
C MET A 114 -31.44 -3.29 -12.68
N ALA A 115 -31.67 -3.94 -13.83
CA ALA A 115 -33.00 -4.00 -14.45
C ALA A 115 -34.03 -4.70 -13.55
N LEU A 116 -33.65 -5.76 -12.82
CA LEU A 116 -34.48 -6.39 -11.79
C LEU A 116 -34.77 -5.46 -10.61
N GLY A 117 -33.97 -4.44 -10.38
CA GLY A 117 -34.25 -3.38 -9.40
C GLY A 117 -35.53 -2.58 -9.73
N ILE A 118 -35.91 -2.46 -11.00
CA ILE A 118 -37.10 -1.71 -11.44
C ILE A 118 -38.39 -2.32 -10.87
N PRO A 119 -38.72 -3.60 -11.10
CA PRO A 119 -39.88 -4.22 -10.47
C PRO A 119 -39.76 -4.31 -8.93
N ALA A 120 -38.58 -4.50 -8.38
CA ALA A 120 -38.40 -4.50 -6.92
C ALA A 120 -38.84 -3.19 -6.28
N TYR A 121 -38.51 -2.04 -6.91
CA TYR A 121 -38.90 -0.72 -6.44
C TYR A 121 -40.37 -0.39 -6.78
N TYR A 122 -40.88 -0.90 -7.91
CA TYR A 122 -42.28 -0.74 -8.28
C TYR A 122 -43.20 -1.40 -7.24
N PHE A 123 -42.94 -2.66 -6.89
CA PHE A 123 -43.73 -3.40 -5.89
C PHE A 123 -43.39 -3.02 -4.44
N LYS A 124 -42.41 -2.14 -4.22
CA LYS A 124 -41.95 -1.72 -2.89
C LYS A 124 -41.70 -2.89 -1.93
N SER A 125 -41.23 -4.02 -2.44
CA SER A 125 -41.01 -5.24 -1.65
C SER A 125 -39.65 -5.18 -0.92
N PRO A 126 -39.61 -5.13 0.43
CA PRO A 126 -38.36 -5.14 1.17
C PRO A 126 -37.49 -6.36 0.86
N PHE A 127 -38.10 -7.54 0.75
CA PHE A 127 -37.38 -8.77 0.41
C PHE A 127 -36.72 -8.68 -0.97
N ALA A 128 -37.43 -8.20 -1.98
CA ALA A 128 -36.88 -8.00 -3.33
C ALA A 128 -35.72 -6.97 -3.29
N CYS A 129 -35.88 -5.86 -2.55
CA CYS A 129 -34.84 -4.84 -2.41
C CYS A 129 -33.55 -5.41 -1.78
N TYR A 130 -33.64 -6.15 -0.69
CA TYR A 130 -32.48 -6.83 -0.09
C TYR A 130 -31.87 -7.88 -1.05
N SER A 131 -32.71 -8.63 -1.78
CA SER A 131 -32.24 -9.62 -2.76
C SER A 131 -31.45 -8.98 -3.88
N ILE A 132 -31.88 -7.83 -4.41
CA ILE A 132 -31.12 -7.12 -5.46
C ILE A 132 -29.80 -6.57 -4.92
N VAL A 133 -29.77 -6.02 -3.69
CA VAL A 133 -28.51 -5.60 -3.06
C VAL A 133 -27.55 -6.80 -2.90
N PHE A 134 -28.05 -7.96 -2.52
CA PHE A 134 -27.26 -9.19 -2.43
C PHE A 134 -26.68 -9.60 -3.80
N LEU A 135 -27.51 -9.62 -4.85
CA LEU A 135 -27.09 -10.00 -6.21
C LEU A 135 -26.08 -9.00 -6.78
N MET A 136 -26.30 -7.71 -6.58
CA MET A 136 -25.37 -6.62 -6.94
C MET A 136 -24.01 -6.83 -6.27
N SER A 137 -24.01 -7.07 -4.96
CA SER A 137 -22.77 -7.30 -4.19
C SER A 137 -22.09 -8.61 -4.59
N ALA A 138 -22.84 -9.65 -4.94
CA ALA A 138 -22.32 -10.92 -5.46
C ALA A 138 -21.62 -10.71 -6.81
N GLN A 139 -22.24 -9.95 -7.71
CA GLN A 139 -21.63 -9.57 -8.99
C GLN A 139 -20.33 -8.76 -8.77
N SER A 140 -20.34 -7.78 -7.87
CA SER A 140 -19.17 -6.97 -7.54
C SER A 140 -18.06 -7.81 -6.88
N ALA A 141 -18.40 -8.79 -6.03
CA ALA A 141 -17.46 -9.74 -5.44
C ALA A 141 -16.76 -10.61 -6.50
N LEU A 142 -17.50 -11.08 -7.50
CA LEU A 142 -16.98 -11.83 -8.64
C LEU A 142 -16.13 -10.96 -9.58
N PHE A 143 -16.46 -9.67 -9.72
CA PHE A 143 -15.77 -8.73 -10.59
C PHE A 143 -14.41 -8.25 -10.04
N GLY A 144 -14.25 -8.20 -8.72
CA GLY A 144 -13.02 -7.73 -8.07
C GLY A 144 -11.75 -8.44 -8.54
N PRO A 145 -11.64 -9.78 -8.42
CA PRO A 145 -10.44 -10.52 -8.82
C PRO A 145 -10.06 -10.37 -10.30
N PRO A 146 -10.94 -10.54 -11.30
CA PRO A 146 -10.58 -10.33 -12.70
C PRO A 146 -10.18 -8.88 -13.00
N LYS A 147 -10.84 -7.89 -12.41
CA LYS A 147 -10.52 -6.46 -12.57
C LYS A 147 -9.08 -6.13 -12.19
N TYR A 148 -8.61 -6.60 -11.05
CA TYR A 148 -7.26 -6.31 -10.59
C TYR A 148 -6.21 -7.25 -11.19
N SER A 149 -6.55 -8.52 -11.46
CA SER A 149 -5.60 -9.49 -12.02
C SER A 149 -5.31 -9.26 -13.51
N ILE A 150 -6.16 -8.53 -14.25
CA ILE A 150 -5.94 -8.21 -15.65
C ILE A 150 -4.90 -7.07 -15.83
N ILE A 151 -4.72 -6.19 -14.85
CA ILE A 151 -3.87 -5.00 -14.96
C ILE A 151 -2.45 -5.31 -15.45
N PRO A 152 -1.72 -6.32 -14.87
CA PRO A 152 -0.39 -6.66 -15.36
C PRO A 152 -0.35 -7.31 -16.76
N GLU A 153 -1.49 -7.57 -17.36
CA GLU A 153 -1.62 -8.07 -18.73
C GLU A 153 -1.88 -6.93 -19.72
N LEU A 154 -2.44 -5.80 -19.24
CA LEU A 154 -2.75 -4.62 -20.04
C LEU A 154 -1.62 -3.60 -20.07
N VAL A 155 -0.77 -3.55 -19.04
CA VAL A 155 0.28 -2.55 -18.90
C VAL A 155 1.63 -3.16 -18.55
N THR A 156 2.70 -2.43 -18.86
CA THR A 156 4.06 -2.78 -18.44
C THR A 156 4.23 -2.63 -16.92
N GLU A 157 5.18 -3.34 -16.34
CA GLU A 157 5.40 -3.41 -14.89
C GLU A 157 5.57 -2.02 -14.23
N ASP A 158 6.24 -1.09 -14.92
CA ASP A 158 6.46 0.29 -14.47
C ASP A 158 5.17 1.11 -14.39
N LYS A 159 4.10 0.72 -15.11
CA LYS A 159 2.79 1.40 -15.14
C LYS A 159 1.75 0.78 -14.20
N ILE A 160 1.99 -0.40 -13.63
CA ILE A 160 1.03 -1.09 -12.74
C ILE A 160 0.61 -0.19 -11.59
N SER A 161 1.57 0.43 -10.90
CA SER A 161 1.28 1.31 -9.76
C SER A 161 0.46 2.54 -10.17
N LYS A 162 0.77 3.14 -11.32
CA LYS A 162 -0.01 4.26 -11.85
C LYS A 162 -1.45 3.86 -12.17
N THR A 163 -1.64 2.67 -12.74
CA THR A 163 -2.96 2.13 -13.06
C THR A 163 -3.76 1.83 -11.80
N ASN A 164 -3.15 1.22 -10.78
CA ASN A 164 -3.80 0.98 -9.48
C ASN A 164 -4.18 2.30 -8.80
N GLY A 165 -3.30 3.29 -8.80
CA GLY A 165 -3.59 4.62 -8.26
C GLY A 165 -4.78 5.27 -8.93
N LEU A 166 -4.90 5.17 -10.26
CA LEU A 166 -6.05 5.67 -11.02
C LEU A 166 -7.34 4.93 -10.65
N ILE A 167 -7.32 3.59 -10.64
CA ILE A 167 -8.48 2.77 -10.30
C ILE A 167 -8.95 3.04 -8.87
N THR A 168 -8.05 3.10 -7.90
CA THR A 168 -8.40 3.38 -6.51
C THR A 168 -8.97 4.79 -6.37
N SER A 169 -8.34 5.80 -6.95
CA SER A 169 -8.86 7.18 -6.95
C SER A 169 -10.26 7.26 -7.55
N SER A 170 -10.48 6.63 -8.70
CA SER A 170 -11.78 6.57 -9.37
C SER A 170 -12.84 5.87 -8.51
N THR A 171 -12.47 4.81 -7.78
CA THR A 171 -13.38 4.09 -6.87
C THR A 171 -13.85 5.02 -5.74
N TYR A 172 -12.95 5.77 -5.10
CA TYR A 172 -13.34 6.69 -4.03
C TYR A 172 -14.12 7.91 -4.53
N ILE A 173 -13.82 8.40 -5.73
CA ILE A 173 -14.66 9.41 -6.40
C ILE A 173 -16.08 8.86 -6.61
N ALA A 174 -16.21 7.63 -7.08
CA ALA A 174 -17.50 6.98 -7.29
C ALA A 174 -18.29 6.79 -5.99
N ILE A 175 -17.61 6.47 -4.87
CA ILE A 175 -18.25 6.35 -3.55
C ILE A 175 -18.82 7.70 -3.09
N ILE A 176 -18.05 8.79 -3.22
CA ILE A 176 -18.50 10.15 -2.86
C ILE A 176 -19.69 10.56 -3.74
N LEU A 177 -19.52 10.46 -5.05
CA LEU A 177 -20.55 10.87 -6.01
C LEU A 177 -21.81 9.99 -5.90
N GLY A 178 -21.67 8.72 -5.58
CA GLY A 178 -22.79 7.79 -5.47
C GLY A 178 -23.84 8.21 -4.43
N SER A 179 -23.40 8.65 -3.26
CA SER A 179 -24.30 9.16 -2.23
C SER A 179 -24.98 10.47 -2.63
N MET A 180 -24.23 11.37 -3.26
CA MET A 180 -24.76 12.65 -3.75
C MET A 180 -25.79 12.45 -4.88
N VAL A 181 -25.45 11.62 -5.87
CA VAL A 181 -26.33 11.30 -7.01
C VAL A 181 -27.62 10.61 -6.54
N ALA A 182 -27.54 9.68 -5.59
CA ALA A 182 -28.73 9.05 -5.01
C ALA A 182 -29.68 10.07 -4.35
N THR A 183 -29.13 10.99 -3.55
CA THR A 183 -29.91 12.06 -2.91
C THR A 183 -30.52 13.00 -3.96
N MET A 184 -29.75 13.37 -4.98
CA MET A 184 -30.21 14.24 -6.06
C MET A 184 -31.33 13.59 -6.88
N ILE A 185 -31.19 12.30 -7.24
CA ILE A 185 -32.25 11.55 -7.93
C ILE A 185 -33.52 11.53 -7.08
N ARG A 186 -33.42 11.24 -5.79
CA ARG A 186 -34.57 11.23 -4.87
C ARG A 186 -35.32 12.58 -4.88
N GLN A 187 -34.57 13.69 -4.78
CA GLN A 187 -35.16 15.04 -4.75
C GLN A 187 -35.82 15.42 -6.09
N ILE A 188 -35.11 15.22 -7.21
CA ILE A 188 -35.63 15.61 -8.53
C ILE A 188 -36.80 14.74 -8.96
N SER A 189 -36.81 13.46 -8.59
CA SER A 189 -37.89 12.52 -8.94
C SER A 189 -39.12 12.63 -8.04
N GLY A 190 -39.12 13.50 -7.03
CA GLY A 190 -40.23 13.59 -6.07
C GLY A 190 -40.46 12.29 -5.31
N ASN A 191 -39.39 11.60 -4.88
CA ASN A 191 -39.41 10.26 -4.24
C ASN A 191 -39.90 9.12 -5.16
N ASN A 192 -39.89 9.31 -6.49
CA ASN A 192 -40.14 8.21 -7.40
C ASN A 192 -38.88 7.36 -7.60
N PHE A 193 -38.72 6.33 -6.78
CA PHE A 193 -37.52 5.45 -6.78
C PHE A 193 -37.37 4.63 -8.07
N ILE A 194 -38.44 4.43 -8.84
CA ILE A 194 -38.39 3.73 -10.16
C ILE A 194 -37.47 4.47 -11.12
N ILE A 195 -37.53 5.81 -11.14
CA ILE A 195 -36.62 6.64 -11.94
C ILE A 195 -35.16 6.38 -11.53
N GLY A 196 -34.91 6.22 -10.23
CA GLY A 196 -33.59 5.87 -9.71
C GLY A 196 -33.11 4.48 -10.18
N ALA A 197 -33.97 3.47 -10.18
CA ALA A 197 -33.64 2.14 -10.69
C ALA A 197 -33.36 2.15 -12.21
N ILE A 198 -34.14 2.93 -12.99
CA ILE A 198 -33.88 3.14 -14.41
C ILE A 198 -32.53 3.83 -14.63
N ALA A 199 -32.23 4.88 -13.87
CA ALA A 199 -30.94 5.57 -13.93
C ALA A 199 -29.77 4.63 -13.63
N CYS A 200 -29.87 3.77 -12.61
CA CYS A 200 -28.89 2.74 -12.30
C CYS A 200 -28.71 1.74 -13.45
N THR A 201 -29.81 1.33 -14.10
CA THR A 201 -29.76 0.43 -15.26
C THR A 201 -29.04 1.10 -16.44
N VAL A 202 -29.30 2.37 -16.69
CA VAL A 202 -28.61 3.15 -17.75
C VAL A 202 -27.10 3.27 -17.45
N ILE A 203 -26.74 3.58 -16.21
CA ILE A 203 -25.32 3.62 -15.77
C ILE A 203 -24.65 2.26 -15.99
N ALA A 204 -25.32 1.14 -15.66
CA ALA A 204 -24.81 -0.20 -15.89
C ALA A 204 -24.59 -0.50 -17.37
N VAL A 205 -25.54 -0.12 -18.25
CA VAL A 205 -25.40 -0.26 -19.72
C VAL A 205 -24.18 0.52 -20.22
N ILE A 206 -23.99 1.75 -19.80
CA ILE A 206 -22.82 2.55 -20.18
C ILE A 206 -21.54 1.87 -19.69
N GLY A 207 -21.51 1.38 -18.46
CA GLY A 207 -20.40 0.62 -17.89
C GLY A 207 -20.09 -0.66 -18.66
N PHE A 208 -21.12 -1.37 -19.12
CA PHE A 208 -20.99 -2.53 -20.00
C PHE A 208 -20.38 -2.15 -21.36
N VAL A 209 -20.85 -1.09 -22.01
CA VAL A 209 -20.30 -0.61 -23.29
C VAL A 209 -18.81 -0.28 -23.15
N PHE A 210 -18.39 0.40 -22.08
CA PHE A 210 -16.96 0.63 -21.83
C PHE A 210 -16.17 -0.68 -21.66
N SER A 211 -16.77 -1.72 -21.08
CA SER A 211 -16.09 -3.02 -20.90
C SER A 211 -15.73 -3.70 -22.23
N LEU A 212 -16.50 -3.46 -23.29
CA LEU A 212 -16.22 -3.99 -24.63
C LEU A 212 -14.94 -3.44 -25.25
N GLY A 213 -14.48 -2.27 -24.80
CA GLY A 213 -13.21 -1.66 -25.20
C GLY A 213 -11.96 -2.29 -24.57
N ILE A 214 -12.11 -3.29 -23.69
CA ILE A 214 -10.99 -4.02 -23.09
C ILE A 214 -10.49 -5.06 -24.11
N PRO A 215 -9.19 -5.05 -24.46
CA PRO A 215 -8.65 -5.99 -25.43
C PRO A 215 -8.64 -7.44 -24.91
N PRO A 216 -8.71 -8.43 -25.79
CA PRO A 216 -8.65 -9.83 -25.41
C PRO A 216 -7.29 -10.16 -24.76
N VAL A 217 -7.34 -10.95 -23.68
CA VAL A 217 -6.18 -11.47 -22.98
C VAL A 217 -6.23 -12.99 -22.93
N GLU A 218 -5.05 -13.63 -22.95
CA GLU A 218 -4.93 -15.08 -22.95
C GLU A 218 -5.36 -15.69 -21.61
N ARG A 219 -5.84 -16.92 -21.68
CA ARG A 219 -6.17 -17.72 -20.49
C ARG A 219 -4.89 -18.20 -19.82
N GLN A 220 -4.78 -18.05 -18.50
CA GLN A 220 -3.56 -18.39 -17.78
C GLN A 220 -3.50 -19.85 -17.31
N ASN A 221 -4.62 -20.43 -16.86
CA ASN A 221 -4.66 -21.79 -16.32
C ASN A 221 -5.96 -22.54 -16.64
N GLN A 222 -6.04 -23.13 -17.84
CA GLN A 222 -7.26 -23.83 -18.31
C GLN A 222 -7.59 -25.10 -17.52
N LYS A 223 -6.59 -25.76 -16.89
CA LYS A 223 -6.75 -27.06 -16.20
C LYS A 223 -7.12 -26.92 -14.72
N ARG A 224 -7.27 -25.69 -14.22
CA ARG A 224 -7.55 -25.47 -12.80
C ARG A 224 -8.91 -26.04 -12.41
N LYS A 225 -8.94 -26.94 -11.42
CA LYS A 225 -10.17 -27.46 -10.82
C LYS A 225 -10.78 -26.41 -9.88
N MET A 226 -12.10 -26.28 -9.92
CA MET A 226 -12.82 -25.49 -8.93
C MET A 226 -12.80 -26.22 -7.59
N ASN A 227 -12.37 -25.52 -6.53
CA ASN A 227 -12.49 -26.02 -5.17
C ASN A 227 -13.68 -25.32 -4.52
N PRO A 228 -14.72 -26.04 -4.09
CA PRO A 228 -15.88 -25.41 -3.47
C PRO A 228 -15.59 -24.87 -2.07
N ILE A 229 -14.48 -25.28 -1.44
CA ILE A 229 -14.15 -24.89 -0.07
C ILE A 229 -13.30 -23.62 -0.08
N VAL A 230 -13.96 -22.46 0.09
CA VAL A 230 -13.34 -21.11 0.13
C VAL A 230 -12.20 -21.04 1.14
N VAL A 231 -12.41 -21.53 2.36
CA VAL A 231 -11.41 -21.46 3.46
C VAL A 231 -10.14 -22.21 3.11
N GLN A 232 -10.25 -23.37 2.42
CA GLN A 232 -9.09 -24.16 2.02
C GLN A 232 -8.22 -23.42 0.97
N GLU A 233 -8.84 -22.73 0.02
CA GLU A 233 -8.11 -21.94 -0.97
C GLU A 233 -7.39 -20.77 -0.31
N ILE A 234 -8.06 -20.05 0.59
CA ILE A 234 -7.47 -18.95 1.35
C ILE A 234 -6.28 -19.45 2.17
N TYR A 235 -6.42 -20.55 2.89
CA TYR A 235 -5.33 -21.15 3.65
C TYR A 235 -4.13 -21.51 2.77
N ARG A 236 -4.36 -22.12 1.60
CA ARG A 236 -3.30 -22.45 0.63
C ARG A 236 -2.59 -21.20 0.12
N THR A 237 -3.34 -20.15 -0.18
CA THR A 237 -2.78 -18.88 -0.64
C THR A 237 -1.97 -18.18 0.45
N LEU A 238 -2.45 -18.18 1.70
CA LEU A 238 -1.69 -17.64 2.83
C LEU A 238 -0.43 -18.47 3.13
N SER A 239 -0.51 -19.80 3.01
CA SER A 239 0.65 -20.69 3.17
C SER A 239 1.70 -20.42 2.09
N TYR A 240 1.28 -20.11 0.86
CA TYR A 240 2.17 -19.66 -0.19
C TYR A 240 2.77 -18.29 0.14
N ALA A 241 1.96 -17.33 0.60
CA ALA A 241 2.40 -15.99 0.95
C ALA A 241 3.43 -16.00 2.11
N LYS A 242 3.30 -16.93 3.07
CA LYS A 242 4.27 -17.10 4.18
C LYS A 242 5.70 -17.39 3.72
N LYS A 243 5.89 -17.96 2.52
CA LYS A 243 7.24 -18.23 1.97
C LYS A 243 8.01 -16.95 1.66
N SER A 244 7.31 -15.83 1.40
CA SER A 244 7.92 -14.52 1.20
C SER A 244 7.37 -13.52 2.23
N PRO A 245 8.19 -13.12 3.23
CA PRO A 245 7.73 -12.19 4.27
C PRO A 245 7.21 -10.85 3.74
N LEU A 246 7.78 -10.34 2.65
CA LEU A 246 7.35 -9.10 2.02
C LEU A 246 6.01 -9.26 1.29
N PHE A 247 5.79 -10.42 0.67
CA PHE A 247 4.54 -10.71 -0.02
C PHE A 247 3.39 -10.88 0.99
N LEU A 248 3.61 -11.62 2.07
CA LEU A 248 2.64 -11.74 3.17
C LEU A 248 2.30 -10.38 3.77
N LEU A 249 3.33 -9.53 4.00
CA LEU A 249 3.13 -8.18 4.50
C LEU A 249 2.25 -7.35 3.57
N ALA A 250 2.45 -7.45 2.26
CA ALA A 250 1.63 -6.73 1.28
C ALA A 250 0.17 -7.20 1.32
N VAL A 251 -0.07 -8.51 1.39
CA VAL A 251 -1.41 -9.10 1.50
C VAL A 251 -2.11 -8.63 2.78
N LEU A 252 -1.45 -8.74 3.93
CA LEU A 252 -2.02 -8.31 5.21
C LEU A 252 -2.24 -6.79 5.26
N GLY A 253 -1.30 -6.01 4.73
CA GLY A 253 -1.39 -4.55 4.71
C GLY A 253 -2.53 -4.04 3.84
N SER A 254 -2.71 -4.60 2.63
CA SER A 254 -3.83 -4.25 1.76
C SER A 254 -5.17 -4.59 2.42
N SER A 255 -5.27 -5.75 3.07
CA SER A 255 -6.48 -6.15 3.81
C SER A 255 -6.74 -5.25 5.03
N PHE A 256 -5.70 -4.88 5.76
CA PHE A 256 -5.78 -4.02 6.93
C PHE A 256 -6.25 -2.60 6.58
N PHE A 257 -5.97 -2.12 5.38
CA PHE A 257 -6.46 -0.82 4.90
C PHE A 257 -8.00 -0.73 4.91
N LEU A 258 -8.71 -1.78 4.50
CA LEU A 258 -10.17 -1.79 4.52
C LEU A 258 -10.74 -1.85 5.94
N PHE A 259 -10.07 -2.54 6.87
CA PHE A 259 -10.43 -2.46 8.31
C PHE A 259 -10.36 -1.01 8.82
N ILE A 260 -9.25 -0.31 8.55
CA ILE A 260 -9.08 1.10 8.94
C ILE A 260 -10.17 1.98 8.31
N GLY A 261 -10.43 1.82 7.00
CA GLY A 261 -11.44 2.58 6.28
C GLY A 261 -12.84 2.36 6.84
N ALA A 262 -13.21 1.11 7.13
CA ALA A 262 -14.49 0.77 7.73
C ALA A 262 -14.62 1.34 9.15
N PHE A 263 -13.57 1.30 9.96
CA PHE A 263 -13.58 1.88 11.30
C PHE A 263 -13.78 3.41 11.25
N ILE A 264 -13.09 4.12 10.35
CA ILE A 264 -13.29 5.56 10.14
C ILE A 264 -14.74 5.83 9.77
N GLN A 265 -15.26 5.11 8.77
CA GLN A 265 -16.63 5.31 8.27
C GLN A 265 -17.69 5.15 9.37
N LEU A 266 -17.52 4.16 10.25
CA LEU A 266 -18.47 3.89 11.33
C LEU A 266 -18.33 4.86 12.51
N ASN A 267 -17.10 5.26 12.86
CA ASN A 267 -16.85 6.06 14.05
C ASN A 267 -16.95 7.58 13.80
N ILE A 268 -16.86 8.03 12.53
CA ILE A 268 -16.80 9.46 12.22
C ILE A 268 -18.11 10.20 12.49
N ILE A 269 -19.26 9.56 12.26
CA ILE A 269 -20.56 10.18 12.50
C ILE A 269 -20.82 10.35 14.01
N PRO A 270 -20.71 9.31 14.85
CA PRO A 270 -20.80 9.50 16.30
C PRO A 270 -19.76 10.47 16.86
N TYR A 271 -18.55 10.50 16.29
CA TYR A 271 -17.53 11.48 16.69
C TYR A 271 -17.93 12.91 16.35
N ALA A 272 -18.53 13.14 15.17
CA ALA A 272 -19.03 14.44 14.75
C ALA A 272 -20.13 14.95 15.70
N MET A 273 -21.07 14.07 16.07
CA MET A 273 -22.19 14.43 16.95
C MET A 273 -21.74 14.61 18.41
N ASN A 274 -20.98 13.68 18.96
CA ASN A 274 -20.68 13.62 20.39
C ASN A 274 -19.43 14.45 20.79
N THR A 275 -18.49 14.68 19.84
CA THR A 275 -17.23 15.37 20.17
C THR A 275 -17.15 16.75 19.54
N LEU A 276 -17.61 16.89 18.29
CA LEU A 276 -17.57 18.17 17.57
C LEU A 276 -18.88 18.96 17.69
N ASN A 277 -19.94 18.36 18.24
CA ASN A 277 -21.28 18.95 18.38
C ASN A 277 -21.85 19.47 17.03
N ILE A 278 -21.63 18.73 15.95
CA ILE A 278 -22.19 19.00 14.62
C ILE A 278 -23.20 17.91 14.25
N SER A 279 -24.04 18.19 13.24
CA SER A 279 -25.06 17.25 12.80
C SER A 279 -24.49 15.94 12.24
N ASP A 280 -25.31 14.91 12.14
CA ASP A 280 -25.02 13.66 11.45
C ASP A 280 -24.60 13.87 9.99
N ALA A 281 -25.28 14.81 9.29
CA ALA A 281 -24.88 15.24 7.95
C ALA A 281 -23.44 15.80 7.92
N GLY A 282 -23.05 16.56 8.96
CA GLY A 282 -21.68 17.03 9.17
C GLY A 282 -20.69 15.86 9.24
N GLY A 283 -21.05 14.77 9.92
CA GLY A 283 -20.26 13.53 9.94
C GLY A 283 -20.05 12.92 8.56
N GLY A 284 -21.08 12.94 7.71
CA GLY A 284 -21.00 12.53 6.31
C GLY A 284 -20.02 13.38 5.49
N TYR A 285 -20.01 14.70 5.69
CA TYR A 285 -19.03 15.59 5.04
C TYR A 285 -17.60 15.32 5.52
N LEU A 286 -17.40 15.01 6.80
CA LEU A 286 -16.09 14.63 7.32
C LEU A 286 -15.58 13.31 6.71
N PHE A 287 -16.46 12.34 6.52
CA PHE A 287 -16.10 11.12 5.79
C PHE A 287 -15.72 11.40 4.32
N SER A 288 -16.44 12.30 3.67
CA SER A 288 -16.14 12.75 2.31
C SER A 288 -14.77 13.45 2.24
N ALA A 289 -14.41 14.24 3.23
CA ALA A 289 -13.08 14.85 3.33
C ALA A 289 -11.97 13.80 3.41
N THR A 290 -12.16 12.72 4.20
CA THR A 290 -11.23 11.58 4.24
C THR A 290 -11.11 10.90 2.87
N SER A 291 -12.22 10.72 2.18
CA SER A 291 -12.25 10.09 0.86
C SER A 291 -11.54 10.94 -0.21
N ILE A 292 -11.67 12.26 -0.17
CA ILE A 292 -10.88 13.19 -1.02
C ILE A 292 -9.39 13.00 -0.76
N GLY A 293 -8.99 12.88 0.51
CA GLY A 293 -7.62 12.54 0.87
C GLY A 293 -7.15 11.25 0.19
N ILE A 294 -7.95 10.17 0.26
CA ILE A 294 -7.61 8.88 -0.37
C ILE A 294 -7.46 9.03 -1.89
N VAL A 295 -8.32 9.80 -2.56
CA VAL A 295 -8.22 10.09 -4.00
C VAL A 295 -6.85 10.70 -4.32
N LEU A 296 -6.48 11.77 -3.63
CA LEU A 296 -5.20 12.48 -3.86
C LEU A 296 -4.00 11.58 -3.54
N GLY A 297 -4.05 10.88 -2.41
CA GLY A 297 -3.00 9.96 -1.97
C GLY A 297 -2.80 8.79 -2.93
N SER A 298 -3.86 8.18 -3.41
CA SER A 298 -3.82 7.07 -4.37
C SER A 298 -3.24 7.50 -5.72
N TYR A 299 -3.67 8.65 -6.23
CA TYR A 299 -3.17 9.21 -7.48
C TYR A 299 -1.65 9.51 -7.40
N LEU A 300 -1.22 10.19 -6.33
CA LEU A 300 0.20 10.52 -6.13
C LEU A 300 1.03 9.27 -5.81
N GLY A 301 0.49 8.32 -5.03
CA GLY A 301 1.10 7.04 -4.75
C GLY A 301 1.37 6.24 -6.03
N GLY A 302 0.40 6.22 -6.94
CA GLY A 302 0.54 5.61 -8.25
C GLY A 302 1.64 6.25 -9.11
N LYS A 303 1.72 7.59 -9.14
CA LYS A 303 2.75 8.33 -9.88
C LYS A 303 4.15 8.19 -9.31
N SER A 304 4.25 8.10 -7.99
CA SER A 304 5.54 8.13 -7.27
C SER A 304 6.30 6.83 -7.32
N ASN A 305 5.68 5.75 -7.79
CA ASN A 305 6.23 4.41 -7.74
C ASN A 305 6.84 3.97 -9.06
N LYS A 306 8.17 3.82 -9.05
CA LYS A 306 8.94 3.22 -10.15
C LYS A 306 9.68 1.99 -9.60
N GLY A 307 9.14 0.78 -9.82
CA GLY A 307 9.80 -0.49 -9.49
C GLY A 307 9.73 -0.92 -8.01
N THR A 308 10.69 -1.72 -7.56
CA THR A 308 10.73 -2.44 -6.26
C THR A 308 10.73 -1.58 -4.99
N LEU A 309 10.74 -0.25 -5.12
CA LEU A 309 10.77 0.72 -4.00
C LEU A 309 9.40 1.00 -3.39
N THR A 310 8.39 0.27 -3.82
CA THR A 310 6.98 0.52 -3.49
C THR A 310 6.67 0.39 -1.99
N LEU A 311 7.19 -0.65 -1.33
CA LEU A 311 6.87 -0.95 0.08
C LEU A 311 7.42 0.08 1.08
N GLY A 312 8.50 0.79 0.74
CA GLY A 312 9.03 1.85 1.60
C GLY A 312 8.09 3.05 1.71
N LEU A 313 7.38 3.40 0.63
CA LEU A 313 6.37 4.46 0.65
C LEU A 313 5.17 4.07 1.52
N SER A 314 4.71 2.82 1.43
CA SER A 314 3.66 2.30 2.32
C SER A 314 4.08 2.34 3.79
N GLY A 315 5.36 2.09 4.11
CA GLY A 315 5.87 2.23 5.47
C GLY A 315 5.78 3.66 5.99
N ILE A 316 6.18 4.65 5.18
CA ILE A 316 6.05 6.08 5.53
C ILE A 316 4.57 6.44 5.74
N ALA A 317 3.72 6.04 4.82
CA ALA A 317 2.28 6.29 4.89
C ALA A 317 1.64 5.65 6.14
N CYS A 318 2.03 4.42 6.50
CA CYS A 318 1.55 3.74 7.70
C CYS A 318 1.91 4.50 8.98
N CYS A 319 3.11 5.09 9.06
CA CYS A 319 3.51 5.94 10.18
C CYS A 319 2.61 7.19 10.27
N PHE A 320 2.34 7.86 9.14
CA PHE A 320 1.47 9.03 9.11
C PHE A 320 0.01 8.69 9.43
N ILE A 321 -0.50 7.52 9.01
CA ILE A 321 -1.83 7.05 9.42
C ILE A 321 -1.92 6.98 10.95
N SER A 322 -0.95 6.36 11.63
CA SER A 322 -0.93 6.31 13.10
C SER A 322 -0.90 7.70 13.72
N LEU A 323 -0.07 8.58 13.18
CA LEU A 323 0.07 9.95 13.66
C LEU A 323 -1.26 10.71 13.57
N PHE A 324 -1.92 10.69 12.40
CA PHE A 324 -3.17 11.42 12.21
C PHE A 324 -4.34 10.83 12.99
N PHE A 325 -4.38 9.52 13.21
CA PHE A 325 -5.35 8.91 14.11
C PHE A 325 -5.22 9.41 15.55
N ILE A 326 -4.00 9.55 16.05
CA ILE A 326 -3.73 10.03 17.41
C ILE A 326 -3.98 11.55 17.50
N LEU A 327 -3.64 12.31 16.45
CA LEU A 327 -3.86 13.75 16.40
C LEU A 327 -5.33 14.14 16.28
N LEU A 328 -6.16 13.32 15.63
CA LEU A 328 -7.54 13.65 15.30
C LEU A 328 -8.36 14.12 16.53
N PRO A 329 -8.40 13.39 17.66
CA PRO A 329 -9.10 13.86 18.84
C PRO A 329 -8.42 15.06 19.52
N LEU A 330 -7.12 15.25 19.35
CA LEU A 330 -6.40 16.38 19.93
C LEU A 330 -6.70 17.72 19.22
N VAL A 331 -7.12 17.66 17.96
CA VAL A 331 -7.48 18.85 17.15
C VAL A 331 -8.99 19.11 17.11
N SER A 332 -9.78 18.40 17.91
CA SER A 332 -11.26 18.51 17.96
C SER A 332 -11.79 19.89 18.34
N PHE A 333 -10.95 20.74 18.93
CA PHE A 333 -11.28 22.13 19.26
C PHE A 333 -11.47 23.02 18.02
N SER A 334 -11.06 22.56 16.83
CA SER A 334 -11.18 23.29 15.56
C SER A 334 -11.66 22.38 14.44
N LEU A 335 -12.83 22.68 13.86
CA LEU A 335 -13.39 21.93 12.74
C LEU A 335 -12.47 21.95 11.52
N SER A 336 -11.83 23.08 11.23
CA SER A 336 -10.89 23.21 10.10
C SER A 336 -9.67 22.31 10.27
N LEU A 337 -9.08 22.25 11.47
CA LEU A 337 -7.97 21.35 11.77
C LEU A 337 -8.38 19.88 11.70
N THR A 338 -9.58 19.56 12.18
CA THR A 338 -10.16 18.22 12.07
C THR A 338 -10.32 17.80 10.61
N ILE A 339 -10.84 18.66 9.74
CA ILE A 339 -10.96 18.40 8.29
C ILE A 339 -9.58 18.17 7.66
N ILE A 340 -8.61 19.06 7.95
CA ILE A 340 -7.23 18.90 7.44
C ILE A 340 -6.63 17.56 7.91
N CYS A 341 -6.80 17.22 9.18
CA CYS A 341 -6.32 15.96 9.74
C CYS A 341 -6.94 14.74 9.04
N LEU A 342 -8.25 14.77 8.77
CA LEU A 342 -8.96 13.70 8.04
C LEU A 342 -8.53 13.60 6.58
N VAL A 343 -8.33 14.73 5.88
CA VAL A 343 -7.78 14.72 4.52
C VAL A 343 -6.38 14.11 4.51
N MET A 344 -5.52 14.48 5.46
CA MET A 344 -4.17 13.95 5.57
C MET A 344 -4.14 12.47 5.97
N LEU A 345 -5.09 12.04 6.81
CA LEU A 345 -5.30 10.63 7.15
C LEU A 345 -5.68 9.82 5.90
N GLY A 346 -6.67 10.29 5.14
CA GLY A 346 -7.08 9.69 3.88
C GLY A 346 -5.95 9.68 2.84
N PHE A 347 -5.23 10.78 2.70
CA PHE A 347 -4.07 10.91 1.82
C PHE A 347 -3.00 9.85 2.14
N SER A 348 -2.70 9.67 3.41
CA SER A 348 -1.79 8.63 3.87
C SER A 348 -2.34 7.23 3.56
N GLY A 349 -3.65 7.01 3.70
CA GLY A 349 -4.31 5.75 3.33
C GLY A 349 -4.14 5.40 1.85
N GLY A 350 -4.33 6.36 0.95
CA GLY A 350 -4.10 6.18 -0.49
C GLY A 350 -2.64 5.87 -0.84
N LEU A 351 -1.69 6.59 -0.21
CA LEU A 351 -0.24 6.32 -0.33
C LEU A 351 0.15 4.95 0.24
N PHE A 352 -0.61 4.43 1.20
CA PHE A 352 -0.36 3.14 1.83
C PHE A 352 -0.79 1.98 0.94
N VAL A 353 -2.03 1.98 0.44
CA VAL A 353 -2.63 0.81 -0.24
C VAL A 353 -2.11 0.60 -1.65
N VAL A 354 -1.95 1.67 -2.45
CA VAL A 354 -1.59 1.55 -3.88
C VAL A 354 -0.25 0.82 -4.13
N PRO A 355 0.83 1.11 -3.36
CA PRO A 355 2.06 0.34 -3.51
C PRO A 355 1.92 -1.13 -3.10
N LEU A 356 1.12 -1.45 -2.08
CA LEU A 356 0.90 -2.83 -1.63
C LEU A 356 0.18 -3.65 -2.70
N ASP A 357 -0.91 -3.12 -3.27
CA ASP A 357 -1.66 -3.77 -4.34
C ASP A 357 -0.80 -3.98 -5.59
N SER A 358 0.03 -2.98 -5.93
CA SER A 358 0.96 -3.06 -7.05
C SER A 358 2.03 -4.14 -6.83
N TYR A 359 2.53 -4.25 -5.60
CA TYR A 359 3.48 -5.28 -5.22
C TYR A 359 2.87 -6.68 -5.32
N ILE A 360 1.64 -6.85 -4.82
CA ILE A 360 0.89 -8.12 -4.92
C ILE A 360 0.72 -8.53 -6.39
N GLN A 361 0.26 -7.62 -7.24
CA GLN A 361 0.01 -7.90 -8.66
C GLN A 361 1.28 -8.24 -9.46
N THR A 362 2.40 -7.62 -9.09
CA THR A 362 3.69 -7.85 -9.76
C THR A 362 4.33 -9.18 -9.33
N HIS A 363 4.20 -9.57 -8.05
CA HIS A 363 4.89 -10.74 -7.49
C HIS A 363 3.99 -11.98 -7.38
N ALA A 364 2.68 -11.86 -7.59
CA ALA A 364 1.80 -13.01 -7.64
C ALA A 364 2.08 -13.86 -8.90
N PRO A 365 2.13 -15.21 -8.77
CA PRO A 365 2.28 -16.10 -9.92
C PRO A 365 1.17 -15.84 -10.95
N LYS A 366 1.52 -15.81 -12.22
CA LYS A 366 0.55 -15.51 -13.30
C LYS A 366 -0.65 -16.43 -13.27
N GLU A 367 -0.42 -17.71 -13.00
CA GLU A 367 -1.42 -18.79 -12.99
C GLU A 367 -2.35 -18.75 -11.77
N LYS A 368 -2.00 -17.98 -10.71
CA LYS A 368 -2.70 -17.89 -9.43
C LYS A 368 -2.99 -16.45 -8.99
N ARG A 369 -2.84 -15.50 -9.90
CA ARG A 369 -2.99 -14.09 -9.57
C ARG A 369 -4.42 -13.75 -9.14
N GLY A 370 -5.41 -14.34 -9.79
CA GLY A 370 -6.83 -14.21 -9.40
C GLY A 370 -7.09 -14.73 -8.00
N GLU A 371 -6.53 -15.91 -7.66
CA GLU A 371 -6.63 -16.51 -6.32
C GLU A 371 -6.03 -15.62 -5.24
N VAL A 372 -4.85 -15.07 -5.50
CA VAL A 372 -4.18 -14.17 -4.54
C VAL A 372 -5.02 -12.92 -4.29
N ILE A 373 -5.55 -12.30 -5.34
CA ILE A 373 -6.39 -11.11 -5.21
C ILE A 373 -7.71 -11.44 -4.50
N ALA A 374 -8.29 -12.59 -4.77
CA ALA A 374 -9.48 -13.08 -4.07
C ALA A 374 -9.22 -13.30 -2.57
N CYS A 375 -8.05 -13.82 -2.22
CA CYS A 375 -7.63 -13.96 -0.83
C CYS A 375 -7.50 -12.59 -0.14
N VAL A 376 -6.88 -11.62 -0.80
CA VAL A 376 -6.80 -10.23 -0.29
C VAL A 376 -8.20 -9.65 -0.09
N ASN A 377 -9.10 -9.79 -1.06
CA ASN A 377 -10.48 -9.30 -0.94
C ASN A 377 -11.22 -9.95 0.24
N PHE A 378 -11.13 -11.27 0.37
CA PHE A 378 -11.75 -12.00 1.49
C PHE A 378 -11.24 -11.47 2.84
N LEU A 379 -9.92 -11.40 3.03
CA LEU A 379 -9.32 -10.88 4.26
C LEU A 379 -9.72 -9.42 4.53
N SER A 380 -9.83 -8.62 3.47
CA SER A 380 -10.27 -7.23 3.56
C SER A 380 -11.69 -7.12 4.09
N PHE A 381 -12.61 -7.95 3.59
CA PHE A 381 -14.00 -7.96 4.09
C PHE A 381 -14.14 -8.59 5.48
N CYS A 382 -13.26 -9.53 5.86
CA CYS A 382 -13.10 -9.91 7.27
C CYS A 382 -12.71 -8.70 8.13
N GLY A 383 -11.78 -7.87 7.65
CA GLY A 383 -11.40 -6.62 8.30
C GLY A 383 -12.58 -5.65 8.45
N VAL A 384 -13.40 -5.51 7.38
CA VAL A 384 -14.63 -4.68 7.41
C VAL A 384 -15.60 -5.15 8.51
N LEU A 385 -15.73 -6.48 8.71
CA LEU A 385 -16.59 -7.03 9.79
C LEU A 385 -15.98 -6.87 11.19
N LEU A 386 -14.64 -6.83 11.31
CA LEU A 386 -13.98 -6.58 12.61
C LEU A 386 -14.13 -5.13 13.07
N ALA A 387 -14.31 -4.18 12.17
CA ALA A 387 -14.42 -2.77 12.52
C ALA A 387 -15.64 -2.45 13.43
N PRO A 388 -16.89 -2.86 13.12
CA PRO A 388 -18.03 -2.66 14.00
C PRO A 388 -17.89 -3.42 15.33
N ILE A 389 -17.25 -4.58 15.35
CA ILE A 389 -16.97 -5.33 16.58
C ILE A 389 -16.05 -4.51 17.50
N LEU A 390 -14.97 -3.98 16.95
CA LEU A 390 -14.06 -3.11 17.71
C LEU A 390 -14.79 -1.86 18.21
N LEU A 391 -15.59 -1.21 17.35
CA LEU A 391 -16.35 -0.03 17.74
C LEU A 391 -17.34 -0.34 18.87
N TYR A 392 -18.08 -1.45 18.78
CA TYR A 392 -19.00 -1.89 19.82
C TYR A 392 -18.29 -2.19 21.15
N LEU A 393 -17.14 -2.86 21.12
CA LEU A 393 -16.33 -3.12 22.31
C LEU A 393 -15.88 -1.81 22.97
N LEU A 394 -15.42 -0.84 22.17
CA LEU A 394 -14.92 0.44 22.71
C LEU A 394 -16.06 1.34 23.22
N SER A 395 -17.06 1.59 22.40
CA SER A 395 -18.12 2.57 22.71
C SER A 395 -19.31 1.95 23.42
N GLY A 396 -19.68 0.71 23.09
CA GLY A 396 -20.83 0.01 23.68
C GLY A 396 -20.49 -0.60 25.05
N THR A 397 -19.43 -1.44 25.12
CA THR A 397 -19.10 -2.19 26.33
C THR A 397 -18.25 -1.37 27.29
N LEU A 398 -17.13 -0.80 26.79
CA LEU A 398 -16.20 -0.03 27.60
C LEU A 398 -16.62 1.44 27.80
N LYS A 399 -17.67 1.89 27.12
CA LYS A 399 -18.21 3.25 27.18
C LYS A 399 -17.18 4.36 26.96
N LEU A 400 -16.15 4.05 26.14
CA LEU A 400 -15.11 5.01 25.80
C LEU A 400 -15.62 6.01 24.76
N SER A 401 -15.09 7.24 24.79
CA SER A 401 -15.46 8.27 23.81
C SER A 401 -15.00 7.88 22.40
N ASN A 402 -15.69 8.39 21.37
CA ASN A 402 -15.37 8.16 19.98
C ASN A 402 -13.95 8.63 19.61
N GLY A 403 -13.45 9.68 20.28
CA GLY A 403 -12.06 10.15 20.14
C GLY A 403 -11.04 9.10 20.60
N ILE A 404 -11.29 8.43 21.73
CA ILE A 404 -10.44 7.33 22.22
C ILE A 404 -10.45 6.17 21.22
N GLY A 405 -11.58 5.90 20.56
CA GLY A 405 -11.68 4.91 19.48
C GLY A 405 -10.66 5.16 18.35
N PHE A 406 -10.47 6.41 17.95
CA PHE A 406 -9.44 6.78 16.97
C PHE A 406 -8.03 6.58 17.52
N ILE A 407 -7.74 6.94 18.77
CA ILE A 407 -6.42 6.72 19.40
C ILE A 407 -6.10 5.22 19.43
N VAL A 408 -7.02 4.37 19.86
CA VAL A 408 -6.85 2.91 19.91
C VAL A 408 -6.54 2.35 18.53
N THR A 409 -7.30 2.76 17.50
CA THR A 409 -7.04 2.36 16.11
C THR A 409 -5.67 2.85 15.63
N GLY A 410 -5.27 4.06 16.01
CA GLY A 410 -3.93 4.61 15.76
C GLY A 410 -2.82 3.77 16.39
N ILE A 411 -3.01 3.29 17.62
CA ILE A 411 -2.06 2.39 18.31
C ILE A 411 -2.00 1.03 17.61
N ILE A 412 -3.14 0.44 17.24
CA ILE A 412 -3.19 -0.81 16.47
C ILE A 412 -2.42 -0.66 15.16
N ASN A 413 -2.62 0.46 14.44
CA ASN A 413 -1.87 0.74 13.22
C ASN A 413 -0.37 0.96 13.50
N PHE A 414 -0.01 1.57 14.61
CA PHE A 414 1.40 1.74 15.00
C PHE A 414 2.09 0.40 15.31
N ILE A 415 1.39 -0.54 15.93
CA ILE A 415 1.87 -1.92 16.13
C ILE A 415 2.08 -2.61 14.77
N PHE A 416 1.12 -2.44 13.84
CA PHE A 416 1.27 -2.95 12.47
C PHE A 416 2.45 -2.29 11.75
N PHE A 417 2.66 -0.99 11.91
CA PHE A 417 3.85 -0.28 11.41
C PHE A 417 5.14 -0.89 11.97
N GLY A 418 5.22 -1.17 13.26
CA GLY A 418 6.37 -1.84 13.89
C GLY A 418 6.65 -3.22 13.28
N TYR A 419 5.60 -4.02 13.05
CA TYR A 419 5.73 -5.30 12.34
C TYR A 419 6.24 -5.12 10.90
N MET A 420 5.71 -4.14 10.18
CA MET A 420 6.13 -3.77 8.83
C MET A 420 7.61 -3.36 8.82
N MET A 421 8.04 -2.51 9.74
CA MET A 421 9.42 -2.05 9.88
C MET A 421 10.41 -3.19 10.14
N LYS A 422 10.04 -4.18 10.96
CA LYS A 422 10.86 -5.38 11.21
C LYS A 422 11.17 -6.16 9.92
N LYS A 423 10.31 -6.08 8.89
CA LYS A 423 10.45 -6.81 7.62
C LYS A 423 11.01 -5.96 6.48
N THR A 424 10.81 -4.63 6.51
CA THR A 424 11.10 -3.73 5.38
C THR A 424 12.07 -2.60 5.73
N SER A 425 12.77 -2.68 6.86
CA SER A 425 13.58 -1.56 7.38
C SER A 425 14.55 -0.95 6.36
N SER A 426 15.28 -1.75 5.59
CA SER A 426 16.21 -1.24 4.59
C SER A 426 15.52 -0.47 3.47
N VAL A 427 14.42 -0.99 2.95
CA VAL A 427 13.63 -0.35 1.88
C VAL A 427 12.96 0.92 2.40
N PHE A 428 12.48 0.90 3.65
CA PHE A 428 11.90 2.07 4.31
C PHE A 428 12.94 3.19 4.45
N PHE A 429 14.09 2.92 5.08
CA PHE A 429 15.13 3.94 5.26
C PHE A 429 15.69 4.45 3.93
N TYR A 430 15.85 3.58 2.94
CA TYR A 430 16.19 4.01 1.59
C TYR A 430 15.17 5.01 1.03
N THR A 431 13.88 4.74 1.19
CA THR A 431 12.81 5.59 0.68
C THR A 431 12.76 6.93 1.44
N VAL A 432 12.90 6.89 2.78
CA VAL A 432 12.99 8.08 3.63
C VAL A 432 14.19 8.94 3.21
N ALA A 433 15.38 8.34 3.08
CA ALA A 433 16.57 9.06 2.67
C ALA A 433 16.38 9.69 1.28
N LYS A 434 15.93 8.92 0.30
CA LYS A 434 15.84 9.36 -1.09
C LYS A 434 14.71 10.35 -1.37
N LYS A 435 13.52 10.15 -0.75
CA LYS A 435 12.34 10.97 -1.04
C LYS A 435 12.14 12.13 -0.06
N LEU A 436 12.56 11.98 1.19
CA LEU A 436 12.38 13.01 2.21
C LEU A 436 13.67 13.78 2.51
N LEU A 437 14.80 13.07 2.74
CA LEU A 437 16.01 13.74 3.19
C LEU A 437 16.80 14.38 2.03
N TYR A 438 16.99 13.69 0.92
CA TYR A 438 17.80 14.19 -0.20
C TYR A 438 17.25 15.50 -0.82
N PRO A 439 15.93 15.63 -1.10
CA PRO A 439 15.40 16.89 -1.62
C PRO A 439 15.57 18.08 -0.66
N PHE A 440 15.38 17.83 0.66
CA PHE A 440 15.51 18.90 1.67
C PHE A 440 16.95 19.29 1.98
N LEU A 441 17.91 18.37 1.84
CA LEU A 441 19.31 18.62 2.17
C LEU A 441 20.12 19.09 0.95
N ASN A 442 19.51 19.16 -0.23
CA ASN A 442 20.15 19.50 -1.52
C ASN A 442 21.51 18.79 -1.68
N LEU A 443 21.51 17.47 -1.40
CA LEU A 443 22.71 16.64 -1.43
C LEU A 443 23.17 16.47 -2.86
N GLN A 444 24.22 17.16 -3.23
CA GLN A 444 24.97 16.88 -4.44
C GLN A 444 25.99 15.79 -4.13
N PHE A 445 25.71 14.58 -4.59
CA PHE A 445 26.75 13.56 -4.69
C PHE A 445 27.67 13.96 -5.84
N TYR A 446 28.82 14.51 -5.53
CA TYR A 446 29.85 14.66 -6.55
C TYR A 446 30.15 13.27 -7.12
N PRO A 447 30.33 13.16 -8.46
CA PRO A 447 30.59 11.89 -9.09
C PRO A 447 31.91 11.34 -8.54
N LEU A 448 31.79 10.50 -7.55
CA LEU A 448 32.82 9.54 -7.24
C LEU A 448 32.83 8.56 -8.41
N SER A 449 34.01 8.22 -8.87
CA SER A 449 34.29 7.10 -9.77
C SER A 449 33.87 5.74 -9.13
N PHE A 450 32.86 5.78 -8.28
CA PHE A 450 32.39 4.75 -7.38
C PHE A 450 31.19 4.01 -8.03
N ASP A 451 31.46 2.86 -8.58
CA ASP A 451 30.43 1.97 -9.10
C ASP A 451 29.94 1.05 -7.96
N ILE A 452 28.83 1.49 -7.28
CA ILE A 452 28.18 0.70 -6.21
C ILE A 452 27.90 -0.75 -6.64
N ARG A 453 27.81 -1.02 -7.95
CA ARG A 453 27.55 -2.37 -8.48
C ARG A 453 28.78 -3.28 -8.41
N LYS A 454 29.96 -2.72 -8.32
CA LYS A 454 31.23 -3.47 -8.27
C LYS A 454 31.75 -3.64 -6.84
N THR A 455 31.27 -2.84 -5.90
CA THR A 455 31.76 -2.79 -4.53
C THR A 455 31.01 -3.80 -3.66
N SER A 456 31.75 -4.60 -2.90
CA SER A 456 31.19 -5.58 -1.95
C SER A 456 31.04 -5.04 -0.53
N GLY A 457 31.76 -4.00 -0.17
CA GLY A 457 31.72 -3.43 1.16
C GLY A 457 32.11 -1.96 1.20
N LEU A 458 31.58 -1.27 2.19
CA LEU A 458 31.73 0.15 2.46
C LEU A 458 32.21 0.34 3.90
N VAL A 459 33.25 1.14 4.10
CA VAL A 459 33.66 1.57 5.45
C VAL A 459 33.42 3.06 5.59
N ALA A 460 32.59 3.45 6.55
CA ALA A 460 32.25 4.86 6.76
C ALA A 460 32.55 5.32 8.18
N ARG A 461 33.20 6.49 8.29
CA ARG A 461 33.38 7.22 9.56
C ARG A 461 32.30 8.27 9.70
N PHE A 462 31.62 8.34 10.85
CA PHE A 462 30.53 9.30 11.02
C PHE A 462 30.37 9.82 12.45
N ARG A 463 29.58 10.89 12.57
CA ARG A 463 29.16 11.49 13.83
C ARG A 463 27.66 11.75 13.82
N GLY A 464 26.89 10.96 14.58
CA GLY A 464 25.45 11.14 14.77
C GLY A 464 24.58 10.20 13.91
N ILE A 465 23.26 10.27 14.10
CA ILE A 465 22.27 9.39 13.46
C ILE A 465 21.99 9.77 11.98
N MET A 466 22.12 11.04 11.63
CA MET A 466 21.80 11.56 10.29
C MET A 466 22.63 10.91 9.17
N PRO A 467 23.98 10.80 9.28
CA PRO A 467 24.78 10.09 8.29
C PRO A 467 24.39 8.63 8.12
N THR A 468 23.98 7.96 9.20
CA THR A 468 23.48 6.58 9.16
C THR A 468 22.25 6.47 8.26
N LEU A 469 21.27 7.38 8.42
CA LEU A 469 20.08 7.43 7.59
C LEU A 469 20.39 7.75 6.12
N LEU A 470 21.37 8.62 5.86
CA LEU A 470 21.77 9.00 4.50
C LEU A 470 22.43 7.84 3.73
N ILE A 471 23.21 6.99 4.42
CA ILE A 471 23.83 5.81 3.79
C ILE A 471 22.78 4.81 3.32
N PHE A 472 21.67 4.66 4.02
CA PHE A 472 20.57 3.83 3.54
C PHE A 472 20.01 4.29 2.19
N GLY A 473 20.16 5.57 1.84
CA GLY A 473 19.77 6.10 0.53
C GLY A 473 20.63 5.61 -0.65
N LEU A 474 21.77 4.97 -0.39
CA LEU A 474 22.65 4.44 -1.45
C LEU A 474 22.12 3.15 -2.05
N SER A 475 21.55 2.26 -1.25
CA SER A 475 21.00 0.98 -1.74
C SER A 475 19.84 0.47 -0.88
N PRO A 476 18.79 -0.12 -1.51
CA PRO A 476 17.71 -0.77 -0.76
C PRO A 476 18.13 -2.10 -0.11
N LYS A 477 19.28 -2.66 -0.49
CA LYS A 477 19.84 -3.92 0.01
C LYS A 477 21.09 -3.69 0.86
N ILE A 478 21.05 -2.71 1.76
CA ILE A 478 22.18 -2.40 2.64
C ILE A 478 22.04 -3.14 3.97
N GLN A 479 23.08 -3.78 4.42
CA GLN A 479 23.30 -4.21 5.81
C GLN A 479 24.35 -3.31 6.45
N MET A 480 24.14 -2.94 7.70
CA MET A 480 24.99 -2.01 8.41
C MET A 480 25.51 -2.64 9.69
N THR A 481 26.81 -2.63 9.86
CA THR A 481 27.48 -3.01 11.11
C THR A 481 28.06 -1.77 11.77
N LEU A 482 27.55 -1.43 12.96
CA LEU A 482 27.98 -0.29 13.74
C LEU A 482 29.01 -0.75 14.79
N LEU A 483 30.26 -0.29 14.65
CA LEU A 483 31.29 -0.48 15.68
C LEU A 483 31.29 0.72 16.64
N THR A 484 31.11 0.46 17.92
CA THR A 484 31.08 1.48 18.97
C THR A 484 31.84 1.01 20.21
N HIS A 485 32.50 1.95 20.89
CA HIS A 485 33.14 1.68 22.18
C HIS A 485 32.12 1.65 23.32
N LYS A 486 31.17 2.60 23.35
CA LYS A 486 30.07 2.66 24.31
C LYS A 486 28.74 2.63 23.57
N LYS A 487 27.76 1.87 24.05
CA LYS A 487 26.42 1.85 23.47
C LYS A 487 25.84 3.26 23.39
N PRO A 488 25.56 3.80 22.19
CA PRO A 488 24.88 5.08 22.10
C PRO A 488 23.44 4.93 22.63
N TRP A 489 22.90 6.00 23.22
CA TRP A 489 21.53 6.01 23.76
C TRP A 489 20.45 5.58 22.74
N TYR A 490 20.69 5.79 21.47
CA TYR A 490 19.82 5.36 20.37
C TYR A 490 20.05 3.91 19.91
N ALA A 491 20.98 3.18 20.51
CA ALA A 491 21.29 1.78 20.14
C ALA A 491 20.09 0.85 20.34
N PHE A 492 19.27 1.11 21.36
CA PHE A 492 18.06 0.33 21.62
C PHE A 492 17.08 0.43 20.44
N SER A 493 16.82 1.63 19.94
CA SER A 493 15.94 1.84 18.77
C SER A 493 16.51 1.24 17.48
N LEU A 494 17.83 1.27 17.30
CA LEU A 494 18.49 0.65 16.14
C LEU A 494 18.45 -0.89 16.16
N ARG A 495 18.42 -1.53 17.31
CA ARG A 495 18.26 -3.00 17.44
C ARG A 495 16.91 -3.51 16.94
N LEU A 496 15.90 -2.66 16.89
CA LEU A 496 14.60 -2.99 16.30
C LEU A 496 14.70 -3.30 14.80
N PHE A 497 15.79 -2.91 14.14
CA PHE A 497 15.98 -3.06 12.70
C PHE A 497 16.90 -4.25 12.40
N LYS A 498 16.36 -5.24 11.69
CA LYS A 498 17.06 -6.49 11.36
C LYS A 498 18.37 -6.29 10.56
N ASN A 499 18.51 -5.16 9.89
CA ASN A 499 19.64 -4.86 9.01
C ASN A 499 20.73 -4.03 9.69
N ILE A 500 20.63 -3.76 10.99
CA ILE A 500 21.63 -3.02 11.74
C ILE A 500 22.16 -3.92 12.85
N HIS A 501 23.43 -4.25 12.76
CA HIS A 501 24.17 -4.98 13.78
C HIS A 501 25.04 -4.01 14.56
N ILE A 502 24.94 -4.02 15.88
CA ILE A 502 25.76 -3.20 16.77
C ILE A 502 26.75 -4.13 17.47
N ILE A 503 28.03 -3.89 17.24
CA ILE A 503 29.12 -4.62 17.87
C ILE A 503 29.82 -3.64 18.82
N GLU A 504 29.83 -3.97 20.12
CA GLU A 504 30.70 -3.32 21.09
C GLU A 504 32.08 -3.92 20.97
N SER A 505 33.08 -3.10 20.70
CA SER A 505 34.47 -3.50 20.75
C SER A 505 34.97 -3.36 22.19
N GLY A 506 35.39 -4.46 22.78
CA GLY A 506 36.23 -4.44 23.99
C GLY A 506 37.62 -3.83 23.68
N HIS A 507 38.63 -4.37 24.31
CA HIS A 507 40.02 -3.83 24.22
C HIS A 507 40.71 -4.09 22.86
N SER A 508 40.22 -5.02 22.01
CA SER A 508 40.85 -5.29 20.69
C SER A 508 39.94 -4.93 19.52
N PRO A 509 40.32 -3.98 18.66
CA PRO A 509 39.56 -3.58 17.45
C PRO A 509 39.72 -4.56 16.27
N LEU A 510 40.74 -5.46 16.33
CA LEU A 510 41.08 -6.33 15.20
C LEU A 510 40.02 -7.41 14.95
N ILE A 511 39.50 -8.02 16.01
CA ILE A 511 38.51 -9.11 15.95
C ILE A 511 37.23 -8.69 15.23
N PRO A 512 36.59 -7.55 15.60
CA PRO A 512 35.40 -7.05 14.86
C PRO A 512 35.66 -6.72 13.40
N LEU A 513 36.85 -6.17 13.07
CA LEU A 513 37.23 -5.81 11.70
C LEU A 513 37.45 -7.06 10.83
N LEU A 514 38.09 -8.10 11.35
CA LEU A 514 38.28 -9.38 10.66
C LEU A 514 36.94 -10.14 10.52
N SER A 515 36.09 -10.12 11.52
CA SER A 515 34.74 -10.70 11.45
C SER A 515 33.92 -10.05 10.35
N PHE A 516 34.03 -8.73 10.19
CA PHE A 516 33.38 -8.00 9.09
C PHE A 516 33.92 -8.43 7.73
N LYS A 517 35.25 -8.59 7.57
CA LYS A 517 35.86 -9.08 6.33
C LYS A 517 35.34 -10.46 5.94
N ASN A 518 35.21 -11.38 6.88
CA ASN A 518 34.70 -12.73 6.62
C ASN A 518 33.22 -12.69 6.18
N LYS A 519 32.41 -11.80 6.77
CA LYS A 519 31.01 -11.59 6.36
C LYS A 519 30.89 -11.05 4.93
N LEU A 520 31.83 -10.24 4.46
CA LEU A 520 31.82 -9.71 3.09
C LEU A 520 31.87 -10.80 2.03
N GLN A 521 32.65 -11.85 2.26
CA GLN A 521 32.78 -12.95 1.30
C GLN A 521 31.47 -13.74 1.16
N THR A 522 30.80 -14.03 2.27
CA THR A 522 29.53 -14.77 2.29
C THR A 522 28.34 -13.96 1.76
N LYS A 523 28.35 -12.64 1.92
CA LYS A 523 27.25 -11.75 1.54
C LYS A 523 27.32 -11.21 0.13
N LYS A 524 28.49 -11.25 -0.51
CA LYS A 524 28.68 -10.87 -1.92
C LYS A 524 27.84 -11.73 -2.87
N GLU A 525 27.68 -13.01 -2.56
CA GLU A 525 26.87 -13.97 -3.30
C GLU A 525 25.36 -13.64 -3.22
N GLU A 526 24.90 -13.02 -2.12
CA GLU A 526 23.52 -12.61 -1.92
C GLU A 526 23.18 -11.24 -2.57
N GLY A 527 24.15 -10.57 -3.19
CA GLY A 527 23.98 -9.25 -3.82
C GLY A 527 23.64 -8.13 -2.84
N MET A 528 24.05 -8.26 -1.58
CA MET A 528 23.87 -7.29 -0.50
C MET A 528 25.11 -6.42 -0.35
N LEU A 529 24.89 -5.13 -0.06
CA LEU A 529 25.98 -4.20 0.26
C LEU A 529 26.17 -4.16 1.79
N GLU A 530 27.34 -4.59 2.27
CA GLU A 530 27.72 -4.48 3.68
C GLU A 530 28.37 -3.13 3.97
N CYS A 531 27.90 -2.42 4.96
CA CYS A 531 28.46 -1.15 5.38
C CYS A 531 28.97 -1.23 6.83
N LEU A 532 30.26 -1.02 7.04
CA LEU A 532 30.88 -0.89 8.34
C LEU A 532 30.94 0.58 8.76
N MET A 533 30.27 0.91 9.84
CA MET A 533 30.25 2.27 10.37
C MET A 533 31.07 2.39 11.65
N LEU A 534 32.11 3.21 11.60
CA LEU A 534 32.99 3.49 12.73
C LEU A 534 32.51 4.73 13.48
N THR A 535 32.10 4.58 14.74
CA THR A 535 31.73 5.76 15.54
C THR A 535 32.96 6.61 15.86
N LYS A 536 32.75 7.92 16.05
CA LYS A 536 33.85 8.84 16.38
C LYS A 536 34.57 8.47 17.67
N SER A 537 33.85 7.96 18.67
CA SER A 537 34.43 7.48 19.93
C SER A 537 35.36 6.30 19.69
N PHE A 538 34.88 5.31 18.94
CA PHE A 538 35.66 4.15 18.58
C PHE A 538 36.94 4.50 17.79
N TYR A 539 36.82 5.38 16.80
CA TYR A 539 37.94 5.81 15.99
C TYR A 539 39.01 6.52 16.81
N ARG A 540 38.63 7.48 17.69
CA ARG A 540 39.59 8.23 18.51
C ARG A 540 40.36 7.36 19.48
N GLU A 541 39.73 6.34 20.01
CA GLU A 541 40.35 5.47 20.99
C GLU A 541 41.35 4.49 20.38
N HIS A 542 41.11 4.10 19.14
CA HIS A 542 41.95 3.11 18.45
C HIS A 542 42.84 3.67 17.33
N GLU A 543 42.73 4.96 16.99
CA GLU A 543 43.47 5.61 15.88
C GLU A 543 45.00 5.41 15.99
N GLY A 544 45.56 5.35 17.21
CA GLY A 544 46.98 5.13 17.49
C GLY A 544 47.41 3.67 17.51
N SER A 545 46.48 2.70 17.58
CA SER A 545 46.85 1.29 17.77
C SER A 545 47.31 0.64 16.45
N ILE A 546 48.37 -0.18 16.55
CA ILE A 546 48.91 -0.96 15.43
C ILE A 546 47.85 -1.95 14.90
N GLU A 547 47.10 -2.58 15.81
CA GLU A 547 46.04 -3.53 15.47
C GLU A 547 44.92 -2.89 14.64
N PHE A 548 44.52 -1.67 14.96
CA PHE A 548 43.51 -0.94 14.23
C PHE A 548 43.98 -0.57 12.81
N LYS A 549 45.23 -0.09 12.70
CA LYS A 549 45.85 0.21 11.38
C LYS A 549 45.95 -1.03 10.52
N THR A 550 46.45 -2.13 11.07
CA THR A 550 46.54 -3.42 10.33
C THR A 550 45.17 -3.95 9.94
N GLY A 551 44.16 -3.82 10.80
CA GLY A 551 42.77 -4.18 10.48
C GLY A 551 42.19 -3.37 9.32
N LEU A 552 42.40 -2.04 9.31
CA LEU A 552 41.97 -1.14 8.24
C LEU A 552 42.69 -1.42 6.93
N GLU A 553 44.00 -1.71 6.94
CA GLU A 553 44.76 -2.09 5.72
C GLU A 553 44.22 -3.38 5.11
N LYS A 554 43.90 -4.40 5.94
CA LYS A 554 43.29 -5.64 5.46
C LYS A 554 41.90 -5.41 4.86
N LEU A 555 41.16 -4.39 5.29
CA LEU A 555 39.87 -4.03 4.74
C LEU A 555 40.01 -3.18 3.46
N ARG A 556 41.07 -2.35 3.32
CA ARG A 556 41.33 -1.56 2.10
C ARG A 556 41.49 -2.43 0.85
N ALA A 557 41.96 -3.66 1.00
CA ALA A 557 42.05 -4.60 -0.09
C ALA A 557 40.72 -5.11 -0.65
N CYS A 558 39.60 -4.96 0.10
CA CYS A 558 38.29 -5.52 -0.24
C CYS A 558 37.10 -4.57 -0.09
N CYS A 559 37.31 -3.37 0.43
CA CYS A 559 36.25 -2.38 0.69
C CYS A 559 36.63 -0.99 0.21
N ASP A 560 35.65 -0.21 -0.20
CA ASP A 560 35.83 1.20 -0.47
C ASP A 560 35.62 2.02 0.81
N PHE A 561 36.51 3.01 1.04
CA PHE A 561 36.47 3.88 2.20
C PHE A 561 35.79 5.18 1.87
N ILE A 562 34.79 5.53 2.67
CA ILE A 562 34.06 6.81 2.54
C ILE A 562 34.17 7.57 3.86
N THR A 563 34.66 8.80 3.82
CA THR A 563 34.62 9.71 4.95
C THR A 563 33.44 10.67 4.80
N LEU A 564 32.49 10.60 5.72
CA LEU A 564 31.37 11.54 5.78
C LEU A 564 31.77 12.70 6.71
N GLU A 565 32.22 13.80 6.13
CA GLU A 565 32.48 15.03 6.89
C GLU A 565 31.26 15.94 6.88
N SER A 566 30.72 16.24 8.06
CA SER A 566 29.78 17.35 8.21
C SER A 566 30.56 18.65 8.31
N SER A 567 30.46 19.52 7.30
CA SER A 567 31.12 20.81 7.34
C SER A 567 30.68 21.62 8.58
N ARG A 568 31.60 22.47 9.16
CA ARG A 568 31.30 23.37 10.27
C ARG A 568 30.11 24.32 10.00
N LYS A 569 29.74 24.52 8.74
CA LYS A 569 28.56 25.30 8.32
C LYS A 569 27.24 24.67 8.77
N PHE A 570 27.18 23.34 8.97
CA PHE A 570 25.97 22.64 9.44
C PHE A 570 25.56 23.07 10.86
N LYS A 571 26.52 23.30 11.77
CA LYS A 571 26.24 23.77 13.14
C LYS A 571 25.70 25.20 13.21
N ARG A 572 26.10 26.09 12.30
CA ARG A 572 25.62 27.49 12.24
C ARG A 572 24.24 27.61 11.57
N SER A 573 23.89 26.64 10.71
CA SER A 573 22.63 26.63 9.96
C SER A 573 21.44 26.20 10.83
N ILE A 574 21.64 25.39 11.88
CA ILE A 574 20.56 24.96 12.80
C ILE A 574 19.93 26.16 13.55
N LYS A 575 20.68 27.28 13.73
CA LYS A 575 20.16 28.50 14.35
C LYS A 575 19.31 29.40 13.42
N ARG A 576 19.20 29.07 12.13
CA ARG A 576 18.36 29.77 11.13
C ARG A 576 17.67 28.79 10.22
N PRO A 577 16.45 28.32 10.57
CA PRO A 577 15.76 27.20 9.88
C PRO A 577 15.51 27.42 8.38
N TRP A 578 15.45 28.66 7.90
CA TRP A 578 15.21 29.00 6.49
C TRP A 578 16.46 29.03 5.60
N LYS A 579 17.66 28.91 6.15
CA LYS A 579 18.95 28.82 5.41
C LYS A 579 19.56 27.42 5.40
N LEU A 580 18.84 26.41 5.91
CA LEU A 580 19.27 25.01 6.02
C LEU A 580 19.33 24.26 4.67
N LEU A 581 18.87 24.87 3.60
CA LEU A 581 18.65 24.20 2.31
C LEU A 581 19.90 24.07 1.42
N GLN A 582 21.08 24.52 1.85
CA GLN A 582 22.30 24.49 1.01
C GLN A 582 23.53 23.96 1.75
N THR A 583 23.46 22.78 2.35
CA THR A 583 24.66 22.16 2.92
C THR A 583 25.10 20.97 2.08
N ALA A 584 26.17 21.12 1.34
CA ALA A 584 26.81 20.04 0.62
C ALA A 584 27.53 19.08 1.59
N ILE A 585 27.16 17.81 1.60
CA ILE A 585 27.96 16.76 2.23
C ILE A 585 28.98 16.31 1.18
N ARG A 586 30.24 16.59 1.40
CA ARG A 586 31.33 16.02 0.57
C ARG A 586 31.62 14.61 1.04
N LEU A 587 31.45 13.65 0.14
CA LEU A 587 31.97 12.31 0.26
C LEU A 587 33.36 12.31 -0.37
N ASN A 588 34.40 12.23 0.44
CA ASN A 588 35.75 12.06 -0.05
C ASN A 588 36.09 10.57 0.00
N ALA A 589 36.34 9.96 -1.16
CA ALA A 589 36.96 8.65 -1.27
C ALA A 589 38.47 8.83 -1.14
N HIS A 590 39.09 8.07 -0.27
CA HIS A 590 40.55 7.92 -0.12
C HIS A 590 40.99 6.55 -0.52
#